data_248b4599bfb8eef047e60d6cf18d184a
#
_entry.id   248b4599bfb8eef047e60d6cf18d184a
#
_cell.length_a   1.000
_cell.length_b   1.000
_cell.length_c   1.000
_cell.angle_alpha   90.00
_cell.angle_beta   90.00
_cell.angle_gamma   90.00
#
_symmetry.space_group_name_H-M   'P 1'
#
loop_
_entity.id
_entity.type
_entity.pdbx_description
1 polymer ?
#
loop_
_entity_poly.entity_id
_entity_poly.type
_entity_poly.pdbx_seq_one_letter_code
_entity_poly.pdbx_strand_id
1 'polypeptide(L)'
;HNCTRGIWLDWQAQGTRVTGNLFHHNCLPDDFTDCEKAYNSVGEDLFIEVSHGPTLVDHNLMLSDRSLKLATQGVALVHNLICGSLVSVGIGTDNGAPIIPSPRYTPYHVHHGTQIAGFMTILHGDMKFYNNIFIQKKIRSCMKALSELMGSDGNMWDDCNMITGTSPYDEYPTFEQWKKNFEGYCGMGSDVGDLYYEHLPVWASGNSY
;
A
#
# COMPACT_ATOMS: atom_id res chain seq x y z
N HIS A 1 10.54 -7.58 -15.30
CA HIS A 1 9.43 -7.35 -16.24
C HIS A 1 8.73 -8.67 -16.60
N ASN A 2 7.52 -8.56 -17.17
CA ASN A 2 6.69 -9.72 -17.58
C ASN A 2 6.38 -10.69 -16.43
N CYS A 3 6.14 -10.14 -15.26
CA CYS A 3 5.73 -10.88 -14.08
C CYS A 3 4.34 -10.46 -13.66
N THR A 4 3.64 -11.29 -12.91
CA THR A 4 2.40 -10.90 -12.26
C THR A 4 2.67 -9.89 -11.13
N ARG A 5 3.84 -9.97 -10.49
CA ARG A 5 4.37 -8.96 -9.56
C ARG A 5 5.86 -8.77 -9.82
N GLY A 6 6.29 -7.53 -9.88
CA GLY A 6 7.70 -7.21 -10.06
C GLY A 6 8.53 -7.52 -8.81
N ILE A 7 8.18 -6.87 -7.71
CA ILE A 7 8.70 -7.16 -6.37
C ILE A 7 7.52 -7.27 -5.41
N TRP A 8 7.55 -8.28 -4.55
CA TRP A 8 6.63 -8.45 -3.45
C TRP A 8 7.41 -8.48 -2.14
N LEU A 9 7.22 -7.44 -1.33
CA LEU A 9 7.74 -7.35 0.02
C LEU A 9 6.64 -7.82 0.97
N ASP A 10 6.74 -9.05 1.40
CA ASP A 10 5.79 -9.68 2.28
C ASP A 10 6.25 -9.57 3.74
N TRP A 11 5.51 -10.06 4.64
CA TRP A 11 5.68 -10.08 6.09
C TRP A 11 7.11 -9.82 6.57
N GLN A 12 7.28 -8.93 7.54
CA GLN A 12 8.56 -8.58 8.15
C GLN A 12 9.59 -7.91 7.21
N ALA A 13 9.16 -7.40 6.08
CA ALA A 13 10.05 -6.74 5.13
C ALA A 13 10.50 -5.36 5.65
N GLN A 14 11.19 -5.35 6.78
CA GLN A 14 11.69 -4.16 7.46
C GLN A 14 13.09 -3.76 6.98
N GLY A 15 13.40 -2.46 7.07
CA GLY A 15 14.70 -1.94 6.72
C GLY A 15 15.04 -2.10 5.23
N THR A 16 14.01 -2.19 4.39
CA THR A 16 14.16 -2.48 2.96
C THR A 16 14.32 -1.19 2.16
N ARG A 17 15.19 -1.24 1.15
CA ARG A 17 15.29 -0.19 0.14
C ARG A 17 15.13 -0.78 -1.25
N VAL A 18 14.22 -0.17 -2.03
CA VAL A 18 14.00 -0.47 -3.45
C VAL A 18 14.43 0.75 -4.25
N THR A 19 15.54 0.67 -4.96
CA THR A 19 16.15 1.86 -5.59
C THR A 19 16.73 1.56 -6.97
N GLY A 20 16.57 2.53 -7.90
CA GLY A 20 17.23 2.50 -9.21
C GLY A 20 16.71 1.42 -10.15
N ASN A 21 15.49 0.94 -9.97
CA ASN A 21 14.93 -0.12 -10.79
C ASN A 21 14.07 0.42 -11.93
N LEU A 22 14.01 -0.35 -13.00
CA LEU A 22 13.07 -0.18 -14.10
C LEU A 22 12.05 -1.33 -14.06
N PHE A 23 10.80 -0.99 -13.77
CA PHE A 23 9.66 -1.91 -13.81
C PHE A 23 8.81 -1.61 -15.05
N HIS A 24 8.44 -2.66 -15.78
CA HIS A 24 7.55 -2.52 -16.94
C HIS A 24 6.88 -3.84 -17.31
N HIS A 25 5.69 -3.76 -17.89
CA HIS A 25 4.93 -4.93 -18.34
C HIS A 25 4.69 -5.99 -17.27
N ASN A 26 4.62 -5.58 -16.01
CA ASN A 26 4.17 -6.44 -14.94
C ASN A 26 2.65 -6.39 -14.93
N CYS A 27 2.04 -7.42 -15.47
CA CYS A 27 0.58 -7.46 -15.67
C CYS A 27 0.14 -8.89 -15.99
N LEU A 28 -1.16 -9.11 -15.93
CA LEU A 28 -1.75 -10.31 -16.50
C LEU A 28 -1.61 -10.30 -18.02
N PRO A 29 -1.48 -11.46 -18.65
CA PRO A 29 -1.57 -11.58 -20.11
C PRO A 29 -2.87 -10.99 -20.67
N ASP A 30 -2.82 -10.43 -21.88
CA ASP A 30 -3.98 -9.76 -22.48
C ASP A 30 -5.14 -10.74 -22.79
N ASP A 31 -4.84 -12.02 -22.95
CA ASP A 31 -5.79 -13.11 -23.19
C ASP A 31 -6.30 -13.77 -21.91
N PHE A 32 -5.96 -13.24 -20.74
CA PHE A 32 -6.39 -13.79 -19.48
C PHE A 32 -7.88 -13.49 -19.25
N THR A 33 -8.70 -14.53 -19.27
CA THR A 33 -10.16 -14.44 -19.16
C THR A 33 -10.73 -14.99 -17.85
N ASP A 34 -9.91 -15.67 -17.05
CA ASP A 34 -10.32 -16.30 -15.81
C ASP A 34 -10.14 -15.33 -14.63
N CYS A 35 -11.17 -14.52 -14.40
CA CYS A 35 -11.15 -13.49 -13.35
C CYS A 35 -11.08 -14.06 -11.94
N GLU A 36 -11.58 -15.30 -11.71
CA GLU A 36 -11.46 -15.94 -10.39
C GLU A 36 -10.01 -16.28 -10.05
N LYS A 37 -9.21 -16.63 -11.06
CA LYS A 37 -7.77 -16.85 -10.88
C LYS A 37 -6.95 -15.56 -10.90
N ALA A 38 -7.50 -14.50 -11.47
CA ALA A 38 -6.87 -13.18 -11.47
C ALA A 38 -6.81 -12.53 -10.10
N TYR A 39 -7.64 -12.98 -9.20
CA TYR A 39 -7.90 -12.44 -7.88
C TYR A 39 -6.66 -11.96 -7.10
N ASN A 40 -5.57 -12.70 -7.15
CA ASN A 40 -4.32 -12.35 -6.49
C ASN A 40 -3.18 -11.98 -7.45
N SER A 41 -3.48 -11.77 -8.72
CA SER A 41 -2.45 -11.74 -9.76
C SER A 41 -2.53 -10.52 -10.69
N VAL A 42 -3.09 -9.42 -10.24
CA VAL A 42 -3.42 -8.27 -11.09
C VAL A 42 -2.20 -7.47 -11.58
N GLY A 43 -1.01 -7.90 -11.24
CA GLY A 43 0.24 -7.35 -11.77
C GLY A 43 0.58 -5.97 -11.22
N GLU A 44 1.45 -5.92 -10.24
CA GLU A 44 2.02 -4.69 -9.72
C GLU A 44 3.53 -4.62 -10.01
N ASP A 45 4.06 -3.41 -10.15
CA ASP A 45 5.51 -3.24 -10.16
C ASP A 45 6.09 -3.50 -8.76
N LEU A 46 5.44 -2.98 -7.74
CA LEU A 46 5.82 -3.18 -6.35
C LEU A 46 4.59 -3.39 -5.47
N PHE A 47 4.56 -4.50 -4.77
CA PHE A 47 3.60 -4.79 -3.72
C PHE A 47 4.31 -4.85 -2.37
N ILE A 48 3.87 -4.02 -1.41
CA ILE A 48 4.34 -4.07 -0.03
C ILE A 48 3.17 -4.50 0.84
N GLU A 49 3.31 -5.69 1.44
CA GLU A 49 2.28 -6.31 2.23
C GLU A 49 2.72 -6.45 3.68
N VAL A 50 1.83 -6.08 4.58
CA VAL A 50 1.94 -6.30 6.04
C VAL A 50 3.33 -6.05 6.61
N SER A 51 3.81 -4.84 6.42
CA SER A 51 5.05 -4.36 7.02
C SER A 51 4.78 -3.08 7.80
N HIS A 52 5.52 -2.85 8.85
CA HIS A 52 5.48 -1.57 9.58
C HIS A 52 6.68 -0.69 9.26
N GLY A 53 7.42 -1.06 8.23
CA GLY A 53 8.56 -0.28 7.77
C GLY A 53 9.79 -0.40 8.70
N PRO A 54 10.76 0.48 8.53
CA PRO A 54 10.82 1.46 7.46
C PRO A 54 11.11 0.83 6.08
N THR A 55 10.46 1.34 5.05
CA THR A 55 10.76 0.97 3.66
C THR A 55 11.02 2.23 2.85
N LEU A 56 12.13 2.29 2.14
CA LEU A 56 12.46 3.38 1.24
C LEU A 56 12.36 2.91 -0.22
N VAL A 57 11.55 3.60 -1.00
CA VAL A 57 11.37 3.36 -2.43
C VAL A 57 11.80 4.62 -3.16
N ASP A 58 12.97 4.59 -3.82
CA ASP A 58 13.52 5.79 -4.40
C ASP A 58 14.16 5.59 -5.78
N HIS A 59 14.06 6.62 -6.63
CA HIS A 59 14.69 6.66 -7.95
C HIS A 59 14.31 5.49 -8.87
N ASN A 60 13.06 4.99 -8.77
CA ASN A 60 12.58 3.94 -9.64
C ASN A 60 11.73 4.49 -10.79
N LEU A 61 11.71 3.78 -11.89
CA LEU A 61 10.80 3.96 -13.00
C LEU A 61 9.78 2.83 -12.97
N MET A 62 8.54 3.13 -12.60
CA MET A 62 7.43 2.19 -12.50
C MET A 62 6.46 2.43 -13.64
N LEU A 63 6.56 1.60 -14.67
CA LEU A 63 5.90 1.84 -15.95
C LEU A 63 4.73 0.89 -16.26
N SER A 64 4.38 -0.03 -15.38
CA SER A 64 3.22 -0.90 -15.56
C SER A 64 1.92 -0.16 -15.29
N ASP A 65 0.79 -0.72 -15.69
CA ASP A 65 -0.53 -0.09 -15.51
C ASP A 65 -0.92 0.02 -14.04
N ARG A 66 -0.52 -0.95 -13.23
CA ARG A 66 -0.56 -0.88 -11.79
C ARG A 66 0.87 -0.80 -11.29
N SER A 67 1.25 0.33 -10.71
CA SER A 67 2.61 0.51 -10.22
C SER A 67 2.78 0.05 -8.79
N LEU A 68 1.84 0.39 -7.93
CA LEU A 68 1.98 0.19 -6.49
C LEU A 68 0.72 -0.43 -5.88
N LYS A 69 0.93 -1.42 -5.01
CA LYS A 69 -0.07 -1.88 -4.06
C LYS A 69 0.54 -1.81 -2.66
N LEU A 70 -0.11 -1.05 -1.78
CA LEU A 70 0.40 -0.76 -0.45
C LEU A 70 -0.62 -1.20 0.60
N ALA A 71 -0.37 -2.35 1.22
CA ALA A 71 -1.12 -2.90 2.35
C ALA A 71 -0.24 -2.87 3.60
N THR A 72 0.27 -1.68 3.95
CA THR A 72 1.40 -1.52 4.87
C THR A 72 1.40 -0.13 5.52
N GLN A 73 2.38 0.11 6.35
CA GLN A 73 2.71 1.41 6.90
C GLN A 73 4.22 1.65 6.87
N GLY A 74 4.66 2.89 7.10
CA GLY A 74 6.08 3.22 7.25
C GLY A 74 6.87 3.21 5.95
N VAL A 75 6.29 3.70 4.84
CA VAL A 75 6.94 3.73 3.53
C VAL A 75 7.23 5.17 3.11
N ALA A 76 8.43 5.41 2.62
CA ALA A 76 8.82 6.64 1.94
C ALA A 76 9.03 6.38 0.44
N LEU A 77 8.25 7.07 -0.39
CA LEU A 77 8.41 7.08 -1.85
C LEU A 77 9.00 8.43 -2.26
N VAL A 78 10.22 8.41 -2.81
CA VAL A 78 11.00 9.62 -3.06
C VAL A 78 11.65 9.58 -4.44
N HIS A 79 11.43 10.63 -5.23
CA HIS A 79 12.05 10.76 -6.55
C HIS A 79 11.76 9.59 -7.51
N ASN A 80 10.55 9.02 -7.50
CA ASN A 80 10.16 8.00 -8.45
C ASN A 80 9.36 8.60 -9.61
N LEU A 81 9.39 7.92 -10.75
CA LEU A 81 8.42 8.08 -11.83
C LEU A 81 7.41 6.93 -11.73
N ILE A 82 6.15 7.26 -11.51
CA ILE A 82 5.07 6.30 -11.27
C ILE A 82 4.00 6.53 -12.34
N CYS A 83 3.94 5.62 -13.32
CA CYS A 83 3.07 5.76 -14.50
C CYS A 83 1.79 4.93 -14.43
N GLY A 84 1.59 4.19 -13.38
CA GLY A 84 0.40 3.36 -13.18
C GLY A 84 -0.37 3.75 -11.93
N SER A 85 -1.40 2.97 -11.63
CA SER A 85 -2.20 3.18 -10.44
C SER A 85 -1.41 2.89 -9.15
N LEU A 86 -1.84 3.56 -8.09
CA LEU A 86 -1.50 3.26 -6.73
C LEU A 86 -2.76 2.75 -6.03
N VAL A 87 -2.67 1.61 -5.39
CA VAL A 87 -3.74 1.01 -4.60
C VAL A 87 -3.31 1.01 -3.14
N SER A 88 -4.12 1.61 -2.29
CA SER A 88 -4.01 1.52 -0.84
C SER A 88 -5.00 0.49 -0.33
N VAL A 89 -4.53 -0.45 0.46
CA VAL A 89 -5.38 -1.41 1.17
C VAL A 89 -5.56 -0.92 2.60
N GLY A 90 -6.79 -0.70 3.01
CA GLY A 90 -7.11 -0.11 4.30
C GLY A 90 -7.14 -1.09 5.47
N ILE A 91 -7.42 -0.57 6.65
CA ILE A 91 -7.61 -1.34 7.88
C ILE A 91 -8.78 -2.32 7.72
N GLY A 92 -8.62 -3.50 8.25
CA GLY A 92 -9.71 -4.48 8.37
C GLY A 92 -9.87 -5.41 7.19
N THR A 93 -8.99 -5.35 6.22
CA THR A 93 -9.08 -6.20 5.02
C THR A 93 -8.56 -7.60 5.20
N ASP A 94 -8.03 -7.95 6.33
CA ASP A 94 -6.92 -8.85 6.26
C ASP A 94 -7.02 -10.18 6.92
N ASN A 95 -7.90 -10.38 7.84
CA ASN A 95 -7.93 -11.66 8.53
C ASN A 95 -8.96 -12.64 7.95
N GLY A 96 -9.40 -12.41 6.72
CA GLY A 96 -10.38 -13.28 6.07
C GLY A 96 -11.70 -13.36 6.81
N ALA A 97 -11.94 -12.44 7.75
CA ALA A 97 -13.19 -12.34 8.49
C ALA A 97 -14.02 -11.20 7.88
N PRO A 98 -14.96 -11.49 6.99
CA PRO A 98 -15.75 -10.46 6.32
C PRO A 98 -16.70 -9.70 7.27
N ILE A 99 -16.83 -10.18 8.50
CA ILE A 99 -17.84 -9.68 9.44
C ILE A 99 -17.25 -8.81 10.54
N ILE A 100 -15.96 -8.99 10.86
CA ILE A 100 -15.28 -8.22 11.89
C ILE A 100 -14.00 -7.68 11.29
N PRO A 101 -13.97 -6.41 10.86
CA PRO A 101 -12.75 -5.78 10.43
C PRO A 101 -11.73 -5.85 11.56
N SER A 102 -10.62 -6.50 11.30
CA SER A 102 -9.51 -6.52 12.23
C SER A 102 -8.22 -6.20 11.49
N PRO A 103 -7.39 -5.30 12.01
CA PRO A 103 -6.12 -5.00 11.39
C PRO A 103 -5.21 -6.23 11.42
N ARG A 104 -4.39 -6.38 10.40
CA ARG A 104 -3.31 -7.36 10.43
C ARG A 104 -2.24 -6.94 11.43
N TYR A 105 -1.50 -7.91 11.89
CA TYR A 105 -0.31 -7.68 12.69
C TYR A 105 0.84 -8.52 12.14
N THR A 106 2.05 -8.02 12.29
CA THR A 106 3.26 -8.68 11.85
C THR A 106 4.32 -8.64 12.94
N PRO A 107 5.21 -9.62 12.99
CA PRO A 107 6.37 -9.52 13.85
C PRO A 107 7.24 -8.31 13.46
N TYR A 108 7.89 -7.71 14.44
CA TYR A 108 8.95 -6.74 14.23
C TYR A 108 10.25 -7.22 14.87
N HIS A 109 11.36 -6.80 14.30
CA HIS A 109 12.67 -7.26 14.73
C HIS A 109 13.30 -6.35 15.76
N VAL A 110 14.16 -6.94 16.57
CA VAL A 110 15.10 -6.18 17.38
C VAL A 110 15.93 -5.29 16.45
N HIS A 111 16.15 -4.05 16.88
CA HIS A 111 16.89 -3.08 16.09
C HIS A 111 18.26 -3.62 15.63
N HIS A 112 18.54 -3.50 14.33
CA HIS A 112 19.73 -4.07 13.69
C HIS A 112 19.92 -5.58 13.80
N GLY A 113 18.84 -6.33 14.05
CA GLY A 113 18.87 -7.78 14.18
C GLY A 113 17.79 -8.47 13.37
N THR A 114 17.81 -9.79 13.38
CA THR A 114 16.77 -10.65 12.79
C THR A 114 15.90 -11.32 13.87
N GLN A 115 16.23 -11.08 15.13
CA GLN A 115 15.46 -11.61 16.25
C GLN A 115 14.13 -10.89 16.36
N ILE A 116 13.05 -11.64 16.49
CA ILE A 116 11.72 -11.08 16.73
C ILE A 116 11.67 -10.45 18.12
N ALA A 117 11.29 -9.17 18.17
CA ALA A 117 11.08 -8.42 19.41
C ALA A 117 9.64 -8.48 19.90
N GLY A 118 8.67 -8.67 18.98
CA GLY A 118 7.25 -8.72 19.30
C GLY A 118 6.38 -8.64 18.05
N PHE A 119 5.09 -8.39 18.24
CA PHE A 119 4.10 -8.23 17.18
C PHE A 119 3.52 -6.82 17.25
N MET A 120 3.32 -6.21 16.08
CA MET A 120 2.74 -4.88 15.96
C MET A 120 1.60 -4.91 14.95
N THR A 121 0.52 -4.25 15.29
CA THR A 121 -0.63 -4.04 14.41
C THR A 121 -0.29 -3.09 13.28
N ILE A 122 -0.74 -3.40 12.08
CA ILE A 122 -0.60 -2.54 10.90
C ILE A 122 -1.84 -1.64 10.82
N LEU A 123 -1.64 -0.36 11.03
CA LEU A 123 -2.70 0.66 11.01
C LEU A 123 -2.82 1.38 9.66
N HIS A 124 -1.94 1.07 8.72
CA HIS A 124 -1.77 1.79 7.47
C HIS A 124 -1.43 3.28 7.66
N GLY A 125 -0.99 3.92 6.60
CA GLY A 125 -0.45 5.28 6.71
C GLY A 125 1.02 5.28 7.09
N ASP A 126 1.47 6.33 7.77
CA ASP A 126 2.89 6.68 7.91
C ASP A 126 3.60 6.69 6.54
N MET A 127 2.87 7.20 5.53
CA MET A 127 3.34 7.28 4.15
C MET A 127 3.94 8.63 3.87
N LYS A 128 5.05 8.63 3.15
CA LYS A 128 5.77 9.85 2.77
C LYS A 128 5.99 9.87 1.26
N PHE A 129 5.37 10.81 0.58
CA PHE A 129 5.45 10.98 -0.86
C PHE A 129 6.17 12.29 -1.19
N TYR A 130 7.46 12.19 -1.54
CA TYR A 130 8.27 13.38 -1.80
C TYR A 130 8.89 13.39 -3.20
N ASN A 131 8.64 14.47 -3.94
CA ASN A 131 9.28 14.72 -5.22
C ASN A 131 9.11 13.58 -6.24
N ASN A 132 7.97 12.90 -6.24
CA ASN A 132 7.64 11.91 -7.24
C ASN A 132 6.95 12.57 -8.44
N ILE A 133 7.00 11.90 -9.58
CA ILE A 133 6.24 12.25 -10.76
C ILE A 133 5.20 11.15 -10.98
N PHE A 134 3.92 11.50 -10.95
CA PHE A 134 2.80 10.61 -11.23
C PHE A 134 2.25 10.89 -12.61
N ILE A 135 2.13 9.88 -13.45
CA ILE A 135 1.59 10.00 -14.80
C ILE A 135 0.43 9.03 -14.98
N GLN A 136 -0.75 9.57 -15.32
CA GLN A 136 -1.91 8.75 -15.66
C GLN A 136 -1.72 8.14 -17.04
N LYS A 137 -1.63 6.83 -17.11
CA LYS A 137 -1.72 6.09 -18.38
C LYS A 137 -3.16 5.83 -18.79
N LYS A 138 -3.35 5.60 -20.08
CA LYS A 138 -4.61 5.05 -20.58
C LYS A 138 -4.78 3.62 -20.03
N ILE A 139 -5.88 3.40 -19.32
CA ILE A 139 -6.22 2.08 -18.76
C ILE A 139 -6.54 1.12 -19.93
N ARG A 140 -5.92 -0.06 -19.92
CA ARG A 140 -6.21 -1.11 -20.91
C ARG A 140 -7.60 -1.69 -20.67
N SER A 141 -8.26 -2.12 -21.76
CA SER A 141 -9.63 -2.65 -21.70
C SER A 141 -9.77 -3.87 -20.77
N CYS A 142 -8.78 -4.75 -20.76
CA CYS A 142 -8.78 -5.92 -19.86
C CYS A 142 -8.72 -5.51 -18.36
N MET A 143 -7.94 -4.48 -18.03
CA MET A 143 -7.87 -3.96 -16.66
C MET A 143 -9.16 -3.27 -16.26
N LYS A 144 -9.81 -2.57 -17.18
CA LYS A 144 -11.09 -1.94 -16.91
C LYS A 144 -12.19 -2.99 -16.65
N ALA A 145 -12.27 -4.02 -17.48
CA ALA A 145 -13.21 -5.12 -17.30
C ALA A 145 -12.98 -5.85 -15.96
N LEU A 146 -11.72 -6.06 -15.58
CA LEU A 146 -11.36 -6.66 -14.31
C LEU A 146 -11.78 -5.77 -13.13
N SER A 147 -11.58 -4.46 -13.21
CA SER A 147 -12.03 -3.50 -12.20
C SER A 147 -13.56 -3.50 -12.03
N GLU A 148 -14.30 -3.60 -13.13
CA GLU A 148 -15.76 -3.69 -13.09
C GLU A 148 -16.25 -4.98 -12.44
N LEU A 149 -15.55 -6.10 -12.65
CA LEU A 149 -15.89 -7.39 -12.05
C LEU A 149 -15.56 -7.48 -10.56
N MET A 150 -14.43 -6.94 -10.17
CA MET A 150 -13.92 -7.05 -8.80
C MET A 150 -14.42 -5.93 -7.88
N GLY A 151 -14.77 -4.79 -8.42
CA GLY A 151 -15.26 -3.64 -7.64
C GLY A 151 -16.68 -3.81 -7.07
N SER A 152 -17.41 -4.88 -7.42
CA SER A 152 -18.78 -5.09 -6.96
C SER A 152 -18.89 -5.69 -5.55
N ASP A 153 -17.86 -6.34 -5.04
CA ASP A 153 -17.94 -7.16 -3.85
C ASP A 153 -17.44 -6.49 -2.56
N GLY A 154 -16.94 -5.26 -2.65
CA GLY A 154 -16.46 -4.50 -1.49
C GLY A 154 -15.23 -5.11 -0.81
N ASN A 155 -14.56 -6.03 -1.46
CA ASN A 155 -13.34 -6.63 -0.95
C ASN A 155 -12.15 -5.74 -1.29
N MET A 156 -11.58 -5.11 -0.31
CA MET A 156 -10.48 -4.15 -0.48
C MET A 156 -9.18 -4.75 -1.02
N TRP A 157 -9.01 -6.07 -0.95
CA TRP A 157 -7.94 -6.78 -1.64
C TRP A 157 -8.06 -6.71 -3.15
N ASP A 158 -9.29 -6.59 -3.61
CA ASP A 158 -9.66 -6.63 -5.01
C ASP A 158 -9.80 -5.24 -5.61
N ASP A 159 -9.40 -4.22 -4.85
CA ASP A 159 -9.48 -2.86 -5.35
C ASP A 159 -8.63 -2.70 -6.60
N CYS A 160 -9.31 -2.82 -7.73
CA CYS A 160 -8.78 -2.59 -9.05
C CYS A 160 -8.92 -1.13 -9.47
N ASN A 161 -9.17 -0.23 -8.52
CA ASN A 161 -9.21 1.19 -8.81
C ASN A 161 -7.92 1.62 -9.48
N MET A 162 -8.07 2.19 -10.64
CA MET A 162 -6.96 2.69 -11.45
C MET A 162 -6.69 4.15 -11.09
N ILE A 163 -6.52 4.41 -9.80
CA ILE A 163 -6.28 5.74 -9.27
C ILE A 163 -4.78 6.03 -9.33
N THR A 164 -4.43 7.17 -9.86
CA THR A 164 -3.06 7.67 -9.91
C THR A 164 -2.82 8.71 -8.84
N GLY A 165 -1.57 8.92 -8.53
CA GLY A 165 -1.17 9.90 -7.54
C GLY A 165 -1.40 9.41 -6.12
N THR A 166 -1.61 10.34 -5.22
CA THR A 166 -1.75 10.07 -3.78
C THR A 166 -3.19 10.03 -3.29
N SER A 167 -4.17 10.14 -4.20
CA SER A 167 -5.60 10.18 -3.87
C SER A 167 -6.10 9.03 -2.98
N PRO A 168 -5.56 7.80 -3.06
CA PRO A 168 -5.95 6.75 -2.12
C PRO A 168 -5.68 7.06 -0.65
N TYR A 169 -4.92 8.12 -0.37
CA TYR A 169 -4.60 8.58 0.97
C TYR A 169 -5.23 9.92 1.34
N ASP A 170 -6.13 10.46 0.51
CA ASP A 170 -6.72 11.80 0.76
C ASP A 170 -7.55 11.86 2.06
N GLU A 171 -8.11 10.74 2.49
CA GLU A 171 -8.87 10.64 3.75
C GLU A 171 -7.99 10.33 4.98
N TYR A 172 -6.70 10.10 4.77
CA TYR A 172 -5.79 9.85 5.88
C TYR A 172 -5.46 11.14 6.63
N PRO A 173 -5.29 11.09 7.96
CA PRO A 173 -5.04 12.29 8.73
C PRO A 173 -3.68 12.92 8.40
N THR A 174 -3.61 14.23 8.49
CA THR A 174 -2.34 14.93 8.65
C THR A 174 -1.75 14.65 10.04
N PHE A 175 -0.46 14.89 10.21
CA PHE A 175 0.17 14.71 11.53
C PHE A 175 -0.50 15.54 12.63
N GLU A 176 -0.91 16.76 12.35
CA GLU A 176 -1.56 17.64 13.34
C GLU A 176 -2.98 17.13 13.70
N GLN A 177 -3.71 16.61 12.72
CA GLN A 177 -5.02 16.00 12.98
C GLN A 177 -4.86 14.74 13.83
N TRP A 178 -3.96 13.84 13.45
CA TRP A 178 -3.69 12.61 14.20
C TRP A 178 -3.24 12.89 15.62
N LYS A 179 -2.30 13.81 15.82
CA LYS A 179 -1.81 14.22 17.13
C LYS A 179 -2.93 14.72 18.03
N LYS A 180 -3.85 15.53 17.45
CA LYS A 180 -4.99 16.07 18.18
C LYS A 180 -5.93 14.99 18.72
N ASN A 181 -6.10 13.89 17.99
CA ASN A 181 -6.93 12.77 18.42
C ASN A 181 -6.41 12.12 19.71
N PHE A 182 -5.13 12.27 20.01
CA PHE A 182 -4.48 11.70 21.20
C PHE A 182 -4.16 12.73 22.30
N GLU A 183 -4.64 13.96 22.17
CA GLU A 183 -4.51 14.97 23.23
C GLU A 183 -5.27 14.52 24.49
N GLY A 184 -4.57 14.53 25.61
CA GLY A 184 -5.14 14.13 26.90
C GLY A 184 -4.98 12.65 27.25
N TYR A 185 -4.46 11.81 26.35
CA TYR A 185 -4.11 10.43 26.69
C TYR A 185 -2.81 10.38 27.49
N CYS A 186 -2.84 9.67 28.62
CA CYS A 186 -1.77 9.67 29.62
C CYS A 186 -0.99 8.35 29.67
N GLY A 187 -0.88 7.63 28.57
CA GLY A 187 -0.09 6.39 28.52
C GLY A 187 -0.88 5.12 28.88
N MET A 188 -0.20 4.13 29.45
CA MET A 188 -0.82 2.83 29.75
C MET A 188 -2.05 2.96 30.66
N GLY A 189 -3.13 2.32 30.26
CA GLY A 189 -4.40 2.34 31.00
C GLY A 189 -5.41 3.38 30.48
N SER A 190 -5.03 4.24 29.53
CA SER A 190 -6.00 5.07 28.84
C SER A 190 -6.81 4.20 27.88
N ASP A 191 -8.14 4.35 27.91
CA ASP A 191 -9.00 3.73 26.92
C ASP A 191 -8.92 4.58 25.65
N VAL A 192 -8.29 4.06 24.64
CA VAL A 192 -8.19 4.73 23.32
C VAL A 192 -9.41 4.46 22.45
N GLY A 193 -10.25 3.48 22.82
CA GLY A 193 -11.46 3.15 22.08
C GLY A 193 -11.19 2.92 20.60
N ASP A 194 -12.04 3.51 19.76
CA ASP A 194 -11.93 3.41 18.30
C ASP A 194 -10.68 4.07 17.73
N LEU A 195 -10.04 4.99 18.46
CA LEU A 195 -8.79 5.62 18.04
C LEU A 195 -7.63 4.64 17.88
N TYR A 196 -7.74 3.45 18.49
CA TYR A 196 -6.75 2.39 18.31
C TYR A 196 -6.59 1.97 16.85
N TYR A 197 -7.63 2.12 16.05
CA TYR A 197 -7.66 1.73 14.65
C TYR A 197 -7.52 2.90 13.67
N GLU A 198 -7.27 4.09 14.18
CA GLU A 198 -7.05 5.25 13.32
C GLU A 198 -5.83 5.07 12.42
N HIS A 199 -5.99 5.49 11.17
CA HIS A 199 -4.89 5.53 10.23
C HIS A 199 -3.76 6.43 10.72
N LEU A 200 -2.54 6.04 10.42
CA LEU A 200 -1.37 6.87 10.68
C LEU A 200 -1.30 8.04 9.68
N PRO A 201 -0.64 9.13 10.03
CA PRO A 201 -0.54 10.30 9.18
C PRO A 201 0.11 10.04 7.83
N VAL A 202 -0.21 10.88 6.84
CA VAL A 202 0.40 10.85 5.51
C VAL A 202 0.99 12.23 5.18
N TRP A 203 2.15 12.24 4.53
CA TRP A 203 2.86 13.42 4.10
C TRP A 203 3.06 13.39 2.58
N ALA A 204 2.69 14.46 1.90
CA ALA A 204 2.92 14.62 0.47
C ALA A 204 3.46 16.02 0.18
N SER A 205 4.59 16.11 -0.51
CA SER A 205 5.17 17.39 -0.89
C SER A 205 6.08 17.27 -2.12
N GLY A 206 6.08 18.30 -2.95
CA GLY A 206 6.96 18.36 -4.11
C GLY A 206 6.64 17.38 -5.23
N ASN A 207 5.50 16.69 -5.17
CA ASN A 207 5.08 15.77 -6.23
C ASN A 207 4.50 16.54 -7.42
N SER A 208 4.61 15.94 -8.60
CA SER A 208 3.99 16.40 -9.85
C SER A 208 2.97 15.36 -10.33
N TYR A 209 1.82 15.85 -10.84
CA TYR A 209 0.69 15.01 -11.26
C TYR A 209 0.31 15.29 -12.70
#